data_4f284ff43860621e14ac3de79e18d2ad
#
_entry.id   4f284ff43860621e14ac3de79e18d2ad
#
_cell.length_a   1.000
_cell.length_b   1.000
_cell.length_c   1.000
_cell.angle_alpha   90.00
_cell.angle_beta   90.00
_cell.angle_gamma   90.00
#
_symmetry.space_group_name_H-M   'P 1'
#
loop_
_entity.id
_entity.type
_entity.pdbx_description
1 polymer ?
#
loop_
_entity_poly.entity_id
_entity_poly.type
_entity_poly.pdbx_seq_one_letter_code
_entity_poly.pdbx_strand_id
1 'polypeptide(L)'
;SKAASFNAKVADRNATAATQAAAENARRFKRTSAKRLGDIRASRNMEGSALDLLEDSAMEEKLQELSIIHAGATQAQGFRDTAGLERSRGSAALSSGLMKAGSSLLIGGAQAASSMPSGGGSGASPVEAVKSPGLDIG
;
A
#
# COMPACT_ATOMS: atom_id res chain seq x y z
N SER A 1 -7.52 12.54 -0.85
CA SER A 1 -6.68 13.42 -1.69
C SER A 1 -6.38 12.73 -3.02
N LYS A 2 -6.14 13.51 -4.09
CA LYS A 2 -5.82 12.98 -5.43
C LYS A 2 -4.57 12.08 -5.42
N ALA A 3 -3.59 12.40 -4.59
CA ALA A 3 -2.37 11.60 -4.43
C ALA A 3 -2.65 10.20 -3.87
N ALA A 4 -3.44 10.07 -2.81
CA ALA A 4 -3.80 8.78 -2.23
C ALA A 4 -4.56 7.89 -3.22
N SER A 5 -5.50 8.46 -4.00
CA SER A 5 -6.21 7.70 -5.03
C SER A 5 -5.31 7.27 -6.18
N PHE A 6 -4.32 8.08 -6.54
CA PHE A 6 -3.32 7.71 -7.53
C PHE A 6 -2.43 6.57 -7.03
N ASN A 7 -1.89 6.69 -5.82
CA ASN A 7 -1.06 5.66 -5.21
C ASN A 7 -1.80 4.31 -5.08
N ALA A 8 -3.07 4.34 -4.69
CA ALA A 8 -3.89 3.14 -4.64
C ALA A 8 -4.03 2.48 -6.02
N LYS A 9 -4.25 3.26 -7.09
CA LYS A 9 -4.31 2.72 -8.46
C LYS A 9 -2.98 2.13 -8.93
N VAL A 10 -1.86 2.76 -8.57
CA VAL A 10 -0.53 2.22 -8.87
C VAL A 10 -0.31 0.89 -8.16
N ALA A 11 -0.66 0.80 -6.89
CA ALA A 11 -0.56 -0.44 -6.12
C ALA A 11 -1.44 -1.56 -6.69
N ASP A 12 -2.68 -1.28 -7.12
CA ASP A 12 -3.55 -2.25 -7.80
C ASP A 12 -2.94 -2.76 -9.13
N ARG A 13 -2.33 -1.87 -9.91
CA ARG A 13 -1.62 -2.27 -11.15
C ARG A 13 -0.42 -3.15 -10.85
N ASN A 14 0.34 -2.83 -9.81
CA ASN A 14 1.48 -3.64 -9.38
C ASN A 14 1.03 -5.03 -8.89
N ALA A 15 -0.10 -5.12 -8.19
CA ALA A 15 -0.69 -6.40 -7.81
C ALA A 15 -1.05 -7.26 -9.03
N THR A 16 -1.66 -6.65 -10.05
CA THR A 16 -1.99 -7.34 -11.31
C THR A 16 -0.72 -7.77 -12.05
N ALA A 17 0.28 -6.91 -12.14
CA ALA A 17 1.56 -7.23 -12.77
C ALA A 17 2.29 -8.37 -12.04
N ALA A 18 2.26 -8.41 -10.70
CA ALA A 18 2.87 -9.48 -9.91
C ALA A 18 2.21 -10.84 -10.18
N THR A 19 0.87 -10.90 -10.25
CA THR A 19 0.16 -12.14 -10.59
C THR A 19 0.44 -12.61 -12.02
N GLN A 20 0.50 -11.69 -12.99
CA GLN A 20 0.83 -12.01 -14.38
C GLN A 20 2.26 -12.52 -14.51
N ALA A 21 3.23 -11.85 -13.86
CA ALA A 21 4.62 -12.29 -13.86
C ALA A 21 4.80 -13.67 -13.24
N ALA A 22 4.12 -13.97 -12.14
CA ALA A 22 4.13 -15.28 -11.51
C ALA A 22 3.54 -16.36 -12.44
N ALA A 23 2.42 -16.07 -13.10
CA ALA A 23 1.80 -17.00 -14.05
C ALA A 23 2.71 -17.27 -15.27
N GLU A 24 3.39 -16.26 -15.80
CA GLU A 24 4.36 -16.44 -16.88
C GLU A 24 5.57 -17.25 -16.43
N ASN A 25 6.11 -16.98 -15.24
CA ASN A 25 7.22 -17.72 -14.67
C ASN A 25 6.84 -19.20 -14.46
N ALA A 26 5.65 -19.47 -13.92
CA ALA A 26 5.14 -20.83 -13.77
C ALA A 26 5.01 -21.54 -15.14
N ARG A 27 4.52 -20.85 -16.17
CA ARG A 27 4.44 -21.41 -17.55
C ARG A 27 5.82 -21.70 -18.15
N ARG A 28 6.81 -20.80 -17.94
CA ARG A 28 8.19 -21.00 -18.39
C ARG A 28 8.81 -22.17 -17.67
N PHE A 29 8.66 -22.23 -16.36
CA PHE A 29 9.12 -23.34 -15.53
C PHE A 29 8.53 -24.66 -16.04
N LYS A 30 7.21 -24.76 -16.21
CA LYS A 30 6.52 -25.94 -16.73
C LYS A 30 7.05 -26.41 -18.08
N ARG A 31 7.37 -25.49 -19.00
CA ARG A 31 7.97 -25.86 -20.31
C ARG A 31 9.38 -26.43 -20.13
N THR A 32 10.17 -25.83 -19.26
CA THR A 32 11.55 -26.30 -19.00
C THR A 32 11.54 -27.66 -18.31
N SER A 33 10.65 -27.85 -17.35
CA SER A 33 10.45 -29.13 -16.67
C SER A 33 10.00 -30.22 -17.62
N ALA A 34 9.01 -29.93 -18.48
CA ALA A 34 8.55 -30.91 -19.48
C ALA A 34 9.68 -31.33 -20.43
N LYS A 35 10.57 -30.42 -20.84
CA LYS A 35 11.75 -30.75 -21.61
C LYS A 35 12.68 -31.66 -20.84
N ARG A 36 13.01 -31.30 -19.59
CA ARG A 36 13.90 -32.12 -18.74
C ARG A 36 13.37 -33.53 -18.51
N LEU A 37 12.07 -33.68 -18.24
CA LEU A 37 11.43 -34.99 -18.11
C LEU A 37 11.45 -35.77 -19.41
N GLY A 38 11.28 -35.10 -20.56
CA GLY A 38 11.43 -35.71 -21.89
C GLY A 38 12.84 -36.24 -22.15
N ASP A 39 13.86 -35.45 -21.81
CA ASP A 39 15.26 -35.83 -21.96
C ASP A 39 15.64 -37.02 -21.05
N ILE A 40 15.13 -37.03 -19.81
CA ILE A 40 15.32 -38.15 -18.87
C ILE A 40 14.68 -39.42 -19.41
N ARG A 41 13.47 -39.31 -19.97
CA ARG A 41 12.79 -40.46 -20.62
C ARG A 41 13.54 -40.99 -21.84
N ALA A 42 14.11 -40.09 -22.64
CA ALA A 42 14.86 -40.49 -23.86
C ALA A 42 16.22 -41.10 -23.55
N SER A 43 16.88 -40.68 -22.47
CA SER A 43 18.24 -41.11 -22.10
C SER A 43 18.30 -42.41 -21.32
N ARG A 44 17.20 -42.93 -20.78
CA ARG A 44 17.17 -44.15 -19.94
C ARG A 44 16.29 -45.21 -20.53
N ASN A 45 16.89 -46.39 -20.76
CA ASN A 45 16.11 -47.62 -20.94
C ASN A 45 15.37 -47.87 -19.61
N MET A 46 14.05 -47.85 -19.67
CA MET A 46 13.17 -47.85 -18.49
C MET A 46 13.21 -49.23 -17.78
N GLU A 47 14.07 -49.39 -16.82
CA GLU A 47 13.97 -50.42 -15.77
C GLU A 47 13.40 -49.83 -14.49
N GLY A 48 12.66 -50.62 -13.70
CA GLY A 48 11.73 -50.20 -12.63
C GLY A 48 12.12 -49.06 -11.69
N SER A 49 13.39 -48.86 -11.35
CA SER A 49 13.85 -47.73 -10.51
C SER A 49 13.84 -46.36 -11.20
N ALA A 50 13.74 -46.34 -12.55
CA ALA A 50 13.64 -45.08 -13.33
C ALA A 50 12.26 -44.50 -13.31
N LEU A 51 11.22 -45.30 -13.10
CA LEU A 51 9.82 -44.87 -12.96
C LEU A 51 9.61 -44.14 -11.63
N ASP A 52 10.11 -44.68 -10.53
CA ASP A 52 10.03 -44.05 -9.19
C ASP A 52 10.75 -42.68 -9.18
N LEU A 53 11.91 -42.58 -9.83
CA LEU A 53 12.64 -41.32 -9.95
C LEU A 53 11.93 -40.27 -10.79
N LEU A 54 11.19 -40.71 -11.83
CA LEU A 54 10.38 -39.81 -12.65
C LEU A 54 9.15 -39.30 -11.90
N GLU A 55 8.53 -40.13 -11.08
CA GLU A 55 7.38 -39.77 -10.27
C GLU A 55 7.79 -38.77 -9.19
N ASP A 56 8.90 -39.01 -8.50
CA ASP A 56 9.45 -38.11 -7.50
C ASP A 56 9.86 -36.74 -8.10
N SER A 57 10.53 -36.75 -9.26
CA SER A 57 10.88 -35.53 -9.99
C SER A 57 9.64 -34.75 -10.43
N ALA A 58 8.58 -35.43 -10.87
CA ALA A 58 7.35 -34.79 -11.30
C ALA A 58 6.60 -34.14 -10.12
N MET A 59 6.63 -34.77 -8.95
CA MET A 59 6.05 -34.22 -7.72
C MET A 59 6.83 -32.99 -7.24
N GLU A 60 8.15 -33.02 -7.25
CA GLU A 60 9.01 -31.90 -6.87
C GLU A 60 8.81 -30.71 -7.82
N GLU A 61 8.72 -30.94 -9.12
CA GLU A 61 8.39 -29.90 -10.11
C GLU A 61 7.02 -29.27 -9.87
N LYS A 62 6.03 -30.07 -9.47
CA LYS A 62 4.70 -29.60 -9.14
C LYS A 62 4.70 -28.68 -7.91
N LEU A 63 5.45 -29.07 -6.88
CA LEU A 63 5.62 -28.24 -5.68
C LEU A 63 6.32 -26.93 -6.01
N GLN A 64 7.31 -26.95 -6.88
CA GLN A 64 8.02 -25.75 -7.31
C GLN A 64 7.15 -24.82 -8.17
N GLU A 65 6.32 -25.36 -9.06
CA GLU A 65 5.32 -24.58 -9.81
C GLU A 65 4.35 -23.86 -8.83
N LEU A 66 3.82 -24.60 -7.86
CA LEU A 66 2.92 -24.05 -6.84
C LEU A 66 3.60 -22.98 -5.98
N SER A 67 4.87 -23.15 -5.62
CA SER A 67 5.62 -22.15 -4.86
C SER A 67 5.78 -20.84 -5.62
N ILE A 68 6.02 -20.88 -6.93
CA ILE A 68 6.11 -19.69 -7.81
C ILE A 68 4.77 -18.95 -7.83
N ILE A 69 3.67 -19.68 -7.98
CA ILE A 69 2.32 -19.09 -8.01
C ILE A 69 1.99 -18.47 -6.64
N HIS A 70 2.28 -19.20 -5.55
CA HIS A 70 2.05 -18.73 -4.19
C HIS A 70 2.85 -17.47 -3.86
N ALA A 71 4.13 -17.43 -4.23
CA ALA A 71 4.98 -16.25 -4.05
C ALA A 71 4.40 -15.02 -4.78
N GLY A 72 3.95 -15.20 -6.03
CA GLY A 72 3.29 -14.12 -6.78
C GLY A 72 1.96 -13.69 -6.17
N ALA A 73 1.16 -14.60 -5.65
CA ALA A 73 -0.09 -14.29 -4.97
C ALA A 73 0.16 -13.50 -3.68
N THR A 74 1.13 -13.91 -2.87
CA THR A 74 1.51 -13.20 -1.64
C THR A 74 2.02 -11.80 -1.93
N GLN A 75 2.86 -11.64 -2.96
CA GLN A 75 3.34 -10.32 -3.39
C GLN A 75 2.18 -9.43 -3.87
N ALA A 76 1.26 -9.98 -4.66
CA ALA A 76 0.08 -9.25 -5.13
C ALA A 76 -0.82 -8.84 -3.97
N GLN A 77 -0.96 -9.67 -2.94
CA GLN A 77 -1.71 -9.33 -1.73
C GLN A 77 -1.08 -8.16 -0.98
N GLY A 78 0.23 -8.14 -0.80
CA GLY A 78 0.94 -7.00 -0.21
C GLY A 78 0.68 -5.67 -0.95
N PHE A 79 0.63 -5.68 -2.28
CA PHE A 79 0.25 -4.50 -3.06
C PHE A 79 -1.22 -4.11 -2.87
N ARG A 80 -2.15 -5.06 -2.77
CA ARG A 80 -3.57 -4.78 -2.49
C ARG A 80 -3.77 -4.20 -1.09
N ASP A 81 -3.05 -4.70 -0.10
CA ASP A 81 -3.07 -4.17 1.26
C ASP A 81 -2.55 -2.72 1.29
N THR A 82 -1.47 -2.45 0.56
CA THR A 82 -0.97 -1.08 0.37
C THR A 82 -2.01 -0.17 -0.29
N ALA A 83 -2.70 -0.66 -1.33
CA ALA A 83 -3.79 0.08 -1.98
C ALA A 83 -4.95 0.37 -1.00
N GLY A 84 -5.29 -0.59 -0.15
CA GLY A 84 -6.29 -0.43 0.92
C GLY A 84 -5.90 0.65 1.92
N LEU A 85 -4.66 0.63 2.39
CA LEU A 85 -4.13 1.64 3.31
C LEU A 85 -4.15 3.05 2.68
N GLU A 86 -3.75 3.19 1.42
CA GLU A 86 -3.78 4.47 0.72
C GLU A 86 -5.22 4.99 0.54
N ARG A 87 -6.19 4.12 0.28
CA ARG A 87 -7.61 4.51 0.23
C ARG A 87 -8.12 4.99 1.59
N SER A 88 -7.77 4.29 2.66
CA SER A 88 -8.17 4.67 4.03
C SER A 88 -7.54 6.00 4.46
N ARG A 89 -6.25 6.23 4.12
CA ARG A 89 -5.59 7.53 4.33
C ARG A 89 -6.26 8.65 3.53
N GLY A 90 -6.68 8.37 2.30
CA GLY A 90 -7.40 9.31 1.46
C GLY A 90 -8.75 9.72 2.06
N SER A 91 -9.51 8.77 2.60
CA SER A 91 -10.80 9.05 3.25
C SER A 91 -10.63 9.78 4.59
N ALA A 92 -9.64 9.39 5.41
CA ALA A 92 -9.31 10.07 6.65
C ALA A 92 -8.89 11.54 6.43
N ALA A 93 -8.11 11.80 5.37
CA ALA A 93 -7.74 13.17 5.00
C ALA A 93 -8.93 14.02 4.55
N LEU A 94 -9.92 13.42 3.89
CA LEU A 94 -11.17 14.11 3.51
C LEU A 94 -12.02 14.41 4.74
N SER A 95 -12.20 13.46 5.66
CA SER A 95 -13.01 13.66 6.87
C SER A 95 -12.39 14.71 7.79
N SER A 96 -11.07 14.67 7.99
CA SER A 96 -10.34 15.67 8.78
C SER A 96 -10.38 17.07 8.13
N GLY A 97 -10.33 17.14 6.79
CA GLY A 97 -10.48 18.39 6.05
C GLY A 97 -11.87 18.99 6.19
N LEU A 98 -12.93 18.17 6.13
CA LEU A 98 -14.31 18.60 6.35
C LEU A 98 -14.56 19.06 7.79
N MET A 99 -14.02 18.36 8.80
CA MET A 99 -14.09 18.80 10.20
C MET A 99 -13.39 20.14 10.41
N LYS A 100 -12.18 20.32 9.84
CA LYS A 100 -11.47 21.61 9.90
C LYS A 100 -12.23 22.74 9.20
N ALA A 101 -12.80 22.48 8.02
CA ALA A 101 -13.60 23.46 7.31
C ALA A 101 -14.88 23.82 8.09
N GLY A 102 -15.57 22.82 8.65
CA GLY A 102 -16.76 23.03 9.49
C GLY A 102 -16.47 23.84 10.76
N SER A 103 -15.37 23.52 11.46
CA SER A 103 -14.99 24.28 12.67
C SER A 103 -14.57 25.71 12.36
N SER A 104 -13.89 25.96 11.25
CA SER A 104 -13.51 27.33 10.84
C SER A 104 -14.71 28.19 10.46
N LEU A 105 -15.75 27.61 9.86
CA LEU A 105 -17.00 28.31 9.58
C LEU A 105 -17.78 28.66 10.86
N LEU A 106 -17.79 27.77 11.85
CA LEU A 106 -18.44 28.01 13.12
C LEU A 106 -17.70 29.09 13.95
N ILE A 107 -16.36 29.07 13.97
CA ILE A 107 -15.55 30.07 14.66
C ILE A 107 -15.59 31.43 13.92
N GLY A 108 -15.54 31.43 12.60
CA GLY A 108 -15.66 32.63 11.76
C GLY A 108 -17.04 33.30 11.88
N GLY A 109 -18.12 32.50 11.95
CA GLY A 109 -19.47 32.98 12.19
C GLY A 109 -19.65 33.63 13.58
N ALA A 110 -19.05 33.05 14.61
CA ALA A 110 -19.09 33.60 15.98
C ALA A 110 -18.33 34.94 16.08
N GLN A 111 -17.19 35.08 15.40
CA GLN A 111 -16.44 36.33 15.38
C GLN A 111 -17.15 37.44 14.56
N ALA A 112 -17.83 37.09 13.48
CA ALA A 112 -18.62 38.05 12.72
C ALA A 112 -19.84 38.58 13.51
N ALA A 113 -20.43 37.73 14.37
CA ALA A 113 -21.53 38.12 15.24
C ALA A 113 -21.07 39.03 16.42
N SER A 114 -19.80 38.86 16.87
CA SER A 114 -19.24 39.68 17.92
C SER A 114 -18.66 41.01 17.47
N SER A 115 -18.52 41.22 16.17
CA SER A 115 -18.03 42.49 15.58
C SER A 115 -19.11 43.46 15.17
N MET A 116 -20.39 43.26 15.57
CA MET A 116 -21.39 44.29 15.48
C MET A 116 -21.03 45.43 16.46
N PRO A 117 -20.85 46.67 16.04
CA PRO A 117 -20.54 47.78 16.90
C PRO A 117 -21.74 48.09 17.78
N SER A 118 -21.76 47.59 19.00
CA SER A 118 -22.55 48.09 20.07
C SER A 118 -21.96 49.44 20.48
N GLY A 119 -22.58 50.51 20.02
CA GLY A 119 -22.16 51.86 20.41
C GLY A 119 -22.27 52.08 21.92
N GLY A 120 -21.21 52.58 22.51
CA GLY A 120 -21.28 53.19 23.85
C GLY A 120 -20.17 52.75 24.80
N GLY A 121 -19.26 53.69 25.11
CA GLY A 121 -18.68 53.83 26.46
C GLY A 121 -17.24 53.36 26.67
N SER A 122 -16.33 54.34 26.58
CA SER A 122 -15.20 54.68 27.48
C SER A 122 -14.58 53.62 28.34
N GLY A 123 -13.24 53.51 28.24
CA GLY A 123 -12.44 52.97 29.32
C GLY A 123 -11.02 52.52 28.89
N ALA A 124 -10.11 53.49 28.84
CA ALA A 124 -8.69 53.22 28.63
C ALA A 124 -8.08 52.49 29.82
N SER A 125 -7.22 51.52 29.62
CA SER A 125 -6.02 51.29 30.42
C SER A 125 -5.00 50.49 29.63
N PRO A 126 -3.75 50.93 29.50
CA PRO A 126 -2.68 50.20 28.84
C PRO A 126 -2.09 49.18 29.80
N VAL A 127 -2.03 47.93 29.37
CA VAL A 127 -1.31 46.90 30.10
C VAL A 127 0.13 46.82 29.55
N GLU A 128 0.98 46.98 30.46
CA GLU A 128 2.45 47.00 30.49
C GLU A 128 3.09 45.84 29.73
N ALA A 129 4.14 46.14 28.99
CA ALA A 129 5.00 45.21 28.27
C ALA A 129 5.76 44.30 29.26
N VAL A 130 5.51 43.02 29.18
CA VAL A 130 6.34 42.00 29.84
C VAL A 130 7.58 41.72 29.02
N LYS A 131 8.71 42.16 29.56
CA LYS A 131 10.06 41.97 29.07
C LYS A 131 10.50 40.51 29.24
N SER A 132 10.82 39.82 28.16
CA SER A 132 11.40 38.48 28.19
C SER A 132 12.82 38.49 28.76
N PRO A 133 13.21 37.57 29.64
CA PRO A 133 14.59 37.42 30.07
C PRO A 133 15.40 36.66 29.00
N GLY A 134 16.57 37.22 28.64
CA GLY A 134 17.54 36.60 27.76
C GLY A 134 18.12 35.31 28.33
N LEU A 135 18.25 34.29 27.49
CA LEU A 135 19.07 33.11 27.74
C LEU A 135 20.49 33.42 27.28
N ASP A 136 21.36 33.58 28.26
CA ASP A 136 22.80 33.61 28.08
C ASP A 136 23.31 32.17 28.09
N ILE A 137 23.96 31.72 27.01
CA ILE A 137 24.62 30.42 26.95
C ILE A 137 26.13 30.72 26.83
N GLY A 138 26.84 30.51 27.94
CA GLY A 138 28.28 30.38 28.00
C GLY A 138 28.77 28.97 27.66
#